data_1ed1630b3c07ee142dba388012ba3c72
#
_entry.id   1ed1630b3c07ee142dba388012ba3c72
#
_cell.length_a   1.000
_cell.length_b   1.000
_cell.length_c   1.000
_cell.angle_alpha   90.00
_cell.angle_beta   90.00
_cell.angle_gamma   90.00
#
_symmetry.space_group_name_H-M   'P 1'
#
loop_
_entity.id
_entity.type
_entity.pdbx_description
1 polymer ?
#
loop_
_entity_poly.entity_id
_entity_poly.type
_entity_poly.pdbx_seq_one_letter_code
_entity_poly.pdbx_strand_id
1 'polypeptide(L)'
;MASTYSNDLKLELVATGEKAGLWGSITNTNLQILQQAASGFLSLAMTGNADITVPLTDGAVSNGKNLYFKLTGTLARNQTLIMPAGSERVFIIEDATDRTTANKFTLSVKTAGGTAIPVPIAAVMLLKSDGTNTTKAITQK
;
A
#
# COMPACT_ATOMS: atom_id res chain seq x y z
N MET A 1 -19.14 -16.71 -17.38
CA MET A 1 -18.13 -15.65 -17.49
C MET A 1 -17.30 -15.60 -16.21
N ALA A 2 -16.02 -15.34 -16.33
CA ALA A 2 -15.18 -15.18 -15.14
C ALA A 2 -15.48 -13.85 -14.45
N SER A 3 -15.34 -13.82 -13.13
CA SER A 3 -15.40 -12.56 -12.36
C SER A 3 -14.40 -11.55 -12.89
N THR A 4 -14.76 -10.28 -12.80
CA THR A 4 -13.86 -9.15 -13.03
C THR A 4 -13.51 -8.50 -11.69
N TYR A 5 -12.58 -7.55 -11.70
CA TYR A 5 -12.14 -6.91 -10.46
C TYR A 5 -12.17 -5.40 -10.60
N SER A 6 -12.54 -4.71 -9.51
CA SER A 6 -12.52 -3.25 -9.49
C SER A 6 -11.09 -2.73 -9.67
N ASN A 7 -10.96 -1.52 -10.23
CA ASN A 7 -9.65 -1.01 -10.63
C ASN A 7 -8.70 -0.78 -9.45
N ASP A 8 -9.15 -0.09 -8.42
CA ASP A 8 -8.25 0.42 -7.37
C ASP A 8 -8.07 -0.54 -6.19
N LEU A 9 -9.14 -1.18 -5.75
CA LEU A 9 -9.12 -2.07 -4.59
C LEU A 9 -9.20 -3.54 -4.96
N LYS A 10 -9.37 -3.87 -6.24
CA LYS A 10 -9.46 -5.25 -6.72
C LYS A 10 -10.58 -6.04 -6.03
N LEU A 11 -11.72 -5.40 -5.81
CA LEU A 11 -12.94 -6.08 -5.34
C LEU A 11 -13.42 -7.05 -6.41
N GLU A 12 -13.89 -8.22 -6.01
CA GLU A 12 -14.46 -9.17 -6.96
C GLU A 12 -15.85 -8.71 -7.39
N LEU A 13 -16.02 -8.52 -8.69
CA LEU A 13 -17.28 -8.13 -9.34
C LEU A 13 -17.88 -9.36 -10.01
N VAL A 14 -18.87 -9.95 -9.37
CA VAL A 14 -19.49 -11.19 -9.82
C VAL A 14 -20.53 -10.91 -10.91
N ALA A 15 -20.41 -11.59 -12.04
CA ALA A 15 -21.41 -11.49 -13.11
C ALA A 15 -22.73 -12.15 -12.71
N THR A 16 -23.83 -11.66 -13.28
CA THR A 16 -25.16 -12.19 -13.01
C THR A 16 -25.23 -13.68 -13.36
N GLY A 17 -25.72 -14.49 -12.42
CA GLY A 17 -25.87 -15.93 -12.59
C GLY A 17 -24.61 -16.75 -12.31
N GLU A 18 -23.49 -16.12 -11.96
CA GLU A 18 -22.25 -16.81 -11.60
C GLU A 18 -22.09 -16.97 -10.08
N LYS A 19 -21.16 -17.85 -9.71
CA LYS A 19 -20.74 -18.06 -8.30
C LYS A 19 -21.88 -18.48 -7.37
N ALA A 20 -22.82 -19.28 -7.85
CA ALA A 20 -23.91 -19.82 -7.02
C ALA A 20 -23.33 -20.51 -5.77
N GLY A 21 -23.87 -20.17 -4.60
CA GLY A 21 -23.38 -20.67 -3.30
C GLY A 21 -22.13 -19.98 -2.75
N LEU A 22 -21.48 -19.09 -3.50
CA LEU A 22 -20.26 -18.38 -3.07
C LEU A 22 -20.51 -16.89 -2.77
N TRP A 23 -21.70 -16.39 -2.99
CA TRP A 23 -22.06 -14.97 -2.84
C TRP A 23 -21.73 -14.43 -1.46
N GLY A 24 -22.05 -15.19 -0.41
CA GLY A 24 -21.78 -14.76 0.97
C GLY A 24 -20.29 -14.59 1.24
N SER A 25 -19.47 -15.53 0.81
CA SER A 25 -18.01 -15.46 1.02
C SER A 25 -17.38 -14.33 0.21
N ILE A 26 -17.78 -14.15 -1.03
CA ILE A 26 -17.28 -13.06 -1.90
C ILE A 26 -17.67 -11.69 -1.32
N THR A 27 -18.93 -11.54 -0.90
CA THR A 27 -19.40 -10.30 -0.28
C THR A 27 -18.62 -9.99 0.99
N ASN A 28 -18.44 -10.96 1.87
CA ASN A 28 -17.68 -10.77 3.09
C ASN A 28 -16.22 -10.40 2.82
N THR A 29 -15.58 -11.04 1.85
CA THR A 29 -14.21 -10.70 1.46
C THR A 29 -14.13 -9.27 0.92
N ASN A 30 -15.07 -8.86 0.07
CA ASN A 30 -15.14 -7.49 -0.43
C ASN A 30 -15.32 -6.47 0.70
N LEU A 31 -16.15 -6.76 1.69
CA LEU A 31 -16.33 -5.91 2.87
C LEU A 31 -15.03 -5.82 3.70
N GLN A 32 -14.29 -6.91 3.83
CA GLN A 32 -12.97 -6.91 4.50
C GLN A 32 -11.96 -6.05 3.75
N ILE A 33 -11.95 -6.11 2.42
CA ILE A 33 -11.11 -5.25 1.59
C ILE A 33 -11.46 -3.77 1.79
N LEU A 34 -12.75 -3.43 1.80
CA LEU A 34 -13.21 -2.07 2.06
C LEU A 34 -12.83 -1.59 3.46
N GLN A 35 -12.98 -2.44 4.47
CA GLN A 35 -12.55 -2.14 5.83
C GLN A 35 -11.04 -1.89 5.88
N GLN A 36 -10.25 -2.72 5.21
CA GLN A 36 -8.80 -2.56 5.15
C GLN A 36 -8.40 -1.23 4.48
N ALA A 37 -9.07 -0.84 3.40
CA ALA A 37 -8.82 0.42 2.71
C ALA A 37 -9.25 1.64 3.54
N ALA A 38 -10.29 1.52 4.34
CA ALA A 38 -10.82 2.62 5.15
C ALA A 38 -10.08 2.82 6.48
N SER A 39 -9.59 1.74 7.10
CA SER A 39 -9.01 1.75 8.45
C SER A 39 -7.84 0.80 8.64
N GLY A 40 -7.33 0.18 7.58
CA GLY A 40 -6.24 -0.79 7.68
C GLY A 40 -4.94 -0.15 8.14
N PHE A 41 -4.34 -0.73 9.18
CA PHE A 41 -3.07 -0.32 9.74
C PHE A 41 -2.06 -1.46 9.61
N LEU A 42 -0.98 -1.23 8.87
CA LEU A 42 0.08 -2.20 8.69
C LEU A 42 1.37 -1.71 9.33
N SER A 43 1.91 -2.50 10.25
CA SER A 43 3.28 -2.32 10.72
C SER A 43 4.20 -3.19 9.87
N LEU A 44 5.11 -2.57 9.15
CA LEU A 44 5.98 -3.23 8.18
C LEU A 44 7.44 -3.01 8.55
N ALA A 45 8.17 -4.10 8.77
CA ALA A 45 9.60 -4.02 9.05
C ALA A 45 10.40 -3.79 7.77
N MET A 46 11.12 -2.66 7.72
CA MET A 46 12.05 -2.31 6.64
C MET A 46 13.44 -2.84 6.98
N THR A 47 13.54 -4.15 7.14
CA THR A 47 14.80 -4.84 7.43
C THR A 47 15.23 -5.69 6.25
N GLY A 48 16.53 -5.93 6.14
CA GLY A 48 17.06 -6.72 5.05
C GLY A 48 17.72 -5.89 3.95
N ASN A 49 18.02 -6.52 2.84
CA ASN A 49 18.87 -5.95 1.79
C ASN A 49 18.12 -5.64 0.48
N ALA A 50 16.80 -5.56 0.51
CA ALA A 50 16.01 -5.33 -0.69
C ALA A 50 14.89 -4.33 -0.43
N ASP A 51 14.45 -3.66 -1.49
CA ASP A 51 13.23 -2.87 -1.46
C ASP A 51 12.02 -3.80 -1.24
N ILE A 52 10.98 -3.27 -0.61
CA ILE A 52 9.79 -4.05 -0.27
C ILE A 52 8.64 -3.60 -1.17
N THR A 53 8.07 -4.56 -1.88
CA THR A 53 6.85 -4.34 -2.67
C THR A 53 5.65 -4.90 -1.92
N VAL A 54 4.64 -4.07 -1.68
CA VAL A 54 3.38 -4.53 -1.09
C VAL A 54 2.42 -4.99 -2.19
N PRO A 55 1.80 -6.16 -2.03
CA PRO A 55 0.95 -6.73 -3.07
C PRO A 55 -0.43 -6.08 -3.11
N LEU A 56 -1.05 -6.11 -4.29
CA LEU A 56 -2.44 -5.77 -4.53
C LEU A 56 -3.12 -6.98 -5.18
N THR A 57 -3.65 -7.88 -4.36
CA THR A 57 -4.21 -9.16 -4.81
C THR A 57 -5.67 -8.99 -5.23
N ASP A 58 -6.02 -9.57 -6.37
CA ASP A 58 -7.40 -9.59 -6.88
C ASP A 58 -8.32 -10.37 -5.94
N GLY A 59 -9.44 -9.77 -5.56
CA GLY A 59 -10.49 -10.42 -4.78
C GLY A 59 -10.09 -10.90 -3.38
N ALA A 60 -8.98 -10.44 -2.83
CA ALA A 60 -8.50 -10.84 -1.50
C ALA A 60 -7.90 -9.66 -0.74
N VAL A 61 -7.85 -9.76 0.59
CA VAL A 61 -7.08 -8.82 1.41
C VAL A 61 -5.59 -8.95 1.09
N SER A 62 -4.88 -7.84 1.05
CA SER A 62 -3.44 -7.82 0.78
C SER A 62 -2.80 -6.57 1.34
N ASN A 63 -1.51 -6.62 1.63
CA ASN A 63 -0.83 -5.54 2.34
C ASN A 63 -0.93 -4.19 1.62
N GLY A 64 -0.95 -4.17 0.30
CA GLY A 64 -1.06 -2.94 -0.49
C GLY A 64 -2.40 -2.20 -0.35
N LYS A 65 -3.43 -2.83 0.24
CA LYS A 65 -4.77 -2.24 0.42
C LYS A 65 -4.93 -1.45 1.72
N ASN A 66 -3.96 -1.50 2.63
CA ASN A 66 -4.02 -0.75 3.88
C ASN A 66 -4.02 0.77 3.64
N LEU A 67 -4.63 1.50 4.57
CA LEU A 67 -4.61 2.97 4.57
C LEU A 67 -3.34 3.52 5.21
N TYR A 68 -2.86 2.90 6.27
CA TYR A 68 -1.75 3.37 7.09
C TYR A 68 -0.62 2.36 7.11
N PHE A 69 0.59 2.82 6.81
CA PHE A 69 1.81 2.01 6.82
C PHE A 69 2.79 2.60 7.81
N LYS A 70 3.01 1.91 8.92
CA LYS A 70 4.06 2.23 9.87
C LYS A 70 5.31 1.44 9.52
N LEU A 71 6.34 2.12 9.05
CA LEU A 71 7.60 1.51 8.66
C LEU A 71 8.53 1.46 9.87
N THR A 72 8.98 0.25 10.23
CA THR A 72 9.77 -0.02 11.43
C THR A 72 11.10 -0.70 11.10
N GLY A 73 11.93 -0.92 12.11
CA GLY A 73 13.19 -1.64 11.97
C GLY A 73 14.39 -0.74 11.70
N THR A 74 15.56 -1.36 11.64
CA THR A 74 16.84 -0.66 11.37
C THR A 74 17.22 -0.86 9.92
N LEU A 75 17.43 0.22 9.18
CA LEU A 75 17.86 0.14 7.79
C LEU A 75 19.31 -0.29 7.69
N ALA A 76 19.59 -1.25 6.80
CA ALA A 76 20.93 -1.70 6.46
C ALA A 76 21.46 -1.06 5.16
N ARG A 77 20.60 -0.36 4.41
CA ARG A 77 20.88 0.32 3.14
C ARG A 77 19.78 1.34 2.85
N ASN A 78 19.94 2.10 1.78
CA ASN A 78 18.83 2.87 1.23
C ASN A 78 17.74 1.92 0.77
N GLN A 79 16.50 2.13 1.25
CA GLN A 79 15.38 1.27 0.93
C GLN A 79 14.19 2.07 0.40
N THR A 80 13.40 1.41 -0.42
CA THR A 80 12.18 1.96 -0.99
C THR A 80 11.01 1.04 -0.71
N LEU A 81 9.90 1.60 -0.23
CA LEU A 81 8.61 0.93 -0.21
C LEU A 81 7.95 1.13 -1.56
N ILE A 82 7.64 0.05 -2.24
CA ILE A 82 7.04 0.06 -3.57
C ILE A 82 5.55 -0.25 -3.44
N MET A 83 4.72 0.73 -3.78
CA MET A 83 3.27 0.61 -3.82
C MET A 83 2.83 0.03 -5.17
N PRO A 84 1.70 -0.69 -5.22
CA PRO A 84 1.23 -1.27 -6.48
C PRO A 84 0.84 -0.20 -7.49
N ALA A 85 1.17 -0.46 -8.76
CA ALA A 85 0.72 0.36 -9.87
C ALA A 85 -0.75 0.09 -10.22
N GLY A 86 -1.39 1.03 -10.92
CA GLY A 86 -2.75 0.88 -11.43
C GLY A 86 -3.84 1.08 -10.36
N SER A 87 -3.50 1.55 -9.18
CA SER A 87 -4.46 1.86 -8.11
C SER A 87 -4.38 3.33 -7.74
N GLU A 88 -5.50 4.03 -7.90
CA GLU A 88 -5.63 5.43 -7.49
C GLU A 88 -6.17 5.49 -6.06
N ARG A 89 -5.39 6.06 -5.15
CA ARG A 89 -5.77 6.11 -3.73
C ARG A 89 -4.89 7.04 -2.93
N VAL A 90 -5.37 7.38 -1.73
CA VAL A 90 -4.56 8.03 -0.69
C VAL A 90 -4.10 6.99 0.33
N PHE A 91 -2.97 7.23 0.94
CA PHE A 91 -2.44 6.41 2.03
C PHE A 91 -1.49 7.23 2.91
N ILE A 92 -1.23 6.74 4.11
CA ILE A 92 -0.37 7.41 5.09
C ILE A 92 0.86 6.56 5.32
N ILE A 93 2.03 7.21 5.31
CA ILE A 93 3.31 6.58 5.65
C ILE A 93 3.85 7.22 6.92
N GLU A 94 4.15 6.41 7.92
CA GLU A 94 4.86 6.81 9.13
C GLU A 94 6.26 6.20 9.13
N ASP A 95 7.27 7.03 9.30
CA ASP A 95 8.63 6.56 9.52
C ASP A 95 8.89 6.34 11.01
N ALA A 96 8.96 5.08 11.40
CA ALA A 96 9.40 4.63 12.71
C ALA A 96 10.65 3.75 12.61
N THR A 97 11.43 3.93 11.53
CA THR A 97 12.69 3.21 11.34
C THR A 97 13.81 3.83 12.15
N ASP A 98 14.76 3.00 12.56
CA ASP A 98 16.00 3.48 13.17
C ASP A 98 17.07 3.68 12.08
N ARG A 99 17.40 4.96 11.83
CA ARG A 99 18.45 5.38 10.90
C ARG A 99 19.17 6.65 11.34
N THR A 100 19.09 6.95 12.64
CA THR A 100 19.56 8.24 13.17
C THR A 100 21.03 8.26 13.59
N THR A 101 21.63 7.13 13.95
CA THR A 101 22.87 7.11 14.69
C THR A 101 24.13 6.92 13.84
N ALA A 102 24.23 5.89 13.04
CA ALA A 102 25.46 5.60 12.30
C ALA A 102 25.27 5.53 10.79
N ASN A 103 24.08 5.20 10.36
CA ASN A 103 23.77 4.89 8.98
C ASN A 103 22.63 5.79 8.51
N LYS A 104 22.98 6.91 7.91
CA LYS A 104 22.02 7.88 7.36
C LYS A 104 21.40 7.37 6.06
N PHE A 105 20.92 6.14 6.06
CA PHE A 105 20.26 5.59 4.90
C PHE A 105 18.96 6.34 4.60
N THR A 106 18.60 6.39 3.34
CA THR A 106 17.37 7.02 2.89
C THR A 106 16.25 5.99 2.84
N LEU A 107 15.07 6.43 3.26
CA LEU A 107 13.81 5.72 3.07
C LEU A 107 12.98 6.50 2.06
N SER A 108 12.45 5.80 1.08
CA SER A 108 11.64 6.41 0.03
C SER A 108 10.39 5.56 -0.23
N VAL A 109 9.40 6.17 -0.85
CA VAL A 109 8.17 5.50 -1.30
C VAL A 109 7.95 5.84 -2.77
N LYS A 110 7.52 4.87 -3.54
CA LYS A 110 7.12 5.08 -4.93
C LYS A 110 6.00 4.13 -5.34
N THR A 111 5.29 4.47 -6.39
CA THR A 111 4.49 3.51 -7.15
C THR A 111 5.43 2.68 -8.04
N ALA A 112 5.13 1.41 -8.26
CA ALA A 112 5.91 0.55 -9.16
C ALA A 112 6.07 1.23 -10.53
N GLY A 113 7.30 1.38 -10.99
CA GLY A 113 7.63 2.12 -12.22
C GLY A 113 7.65 3.65 -12.09
N GLY A 114 7.22 4.20 -10.96
CA GLY A 114 7.17 5.65 -10.73
C GLY A 114 8.44 6.23 -10.10
N THR A 115 8.39 7.52 -9.83
CA THR A 115 9.49 8.26 -9.17
C THR A 115 9.38 8.15 -7.65
N ALA A 116 10.50 7.91 -6.98
CA ALA A 116 10.55 7.78 -5.54
C ALA A 116 10.45 9.15 -4.83
N ILE A 117 9.70 9.18 -3.72
CA ILE A 117 9.60 10.32 -2.82
C ILE A 117 10.36 9.99 -1.54
N PRO A 118 11.29 10.85 -1.08
CA PRO A 118 11.96 10.62 0.18
C PRO A 118 10.99 10.79 1.36
N VAL A 119 11.11 9.90 2.34
CA VAL A 119 10.41 9.98 3.62
C VAL A 119 11.37 10.56 4.66
N PRO A 120 11.13 11.75 5.19
CA PRO A 120 11.96 12.33 6.22
C PRO A 120 11.97 11.48 7.49
N ILE A 121 13.05 11.57 8.27
CA ILE A 121 13.18 10.86 9.55
C ILE A 121 12.05 11.26 10.50
N ALA A 122 11.41 10.27 11.10
CA ALA A 122 10.29 10.42 12.04
C ALA A 122 9.07 11.20 11.48
N ALA A 123 8.93 11.25 10.17
CA ALA A 123 7.79 11.94 9.54
C ALA A 123 6.55 11.04 9.42
N VAL A 124 5.40 11.69 9.44
CA VAL A 124 4.12 11.10 9.00
C VAL A 124 3.65 11.89 7.78
N MET A 125 3.40 11.19 6.69
CA MET A 125 3.07 11.81 5.40
C MET A 125 1.76 11.27 4.86
N LEU A 126 0.88 12.17 4.42
CA LEU A 126 -0.27 11.81 3.60
C LEU A 126 0.15 11.87 2.13
N LEU A 127 0.06 10.74 1.46
CA LEU A 127 0.44 10.58 0.06
C LEU A 127 -0.76 10.16 -0.78
N LYS A 128 -0.64 10.37 -2.07
CA LYS A 128 -1.60 9.87 -3.06
C LYS A 128 -0.87 9.19 -4.22
N SER A 129 -1.50 8.16 -4.75
CA SER A 129 -1.11 7.53 -6.02
C SER A 129 -2.16 7.85 -7.08
N ASP A 130 -1.70 8.18 -8.28
CA ASP A 130 -2.53 8.30 -9.47
C ASP A 130 -2.50 7.02 -10.33
N GLY A 131 -1.99 5.93 -9.77
CA GLY A 131 -1.78 4.67 -10.47
C GLY A 131 -0.43 4.55 -11.18
N THR A 132 0.27 5.66 -11.39
CA THR A 132 1.58 5.74 -12.05
C THR A 132 2.64 6.27 -11.10
N ASN A 133 2.33 7.34 -10.38
CA ASN A 133 3.25 8.00 -9.46
C ASN A 133 2.62 8.21 -8.09
N THR A 134 3.47 8.22 -7.07
CA THR A 134 3.13 8.67 -5.73
C THR A 134 3.57 10.11 -5.55
N THR A 135 2.69 10.94 -5.02
CA THR A 135 2.97 12.36 -4.72
C THR A 135 2.44 12.72 -3.33
N LYS A 136 2.92 13.84 -2.78
CA LYS A 136 2.38 14.37 -1.53
C LYS A 136 0.95 14.86 -1.77
N ALA A 137 0.01 14.42 -0.92
CA ALA A 137 -1.39 14.87 -1.02
C ALA A 137 -1.59 16.27 -0.45
N ILE A 138 -0.73 16.70 0.50
CA ILE A 138 -0.76 18.01 1.13
C ILE A 138 0.62 18.66 0.96
N THR A 139 0.62 19.89 0.41
CA THR A 139 1.79 20.78 0.40
C THR A 139 1.44 22.01 1.21
N GLN A 140 2.25 22.32 2.21
CA GLN A 140 2.18 23.63 2.84
C GLN A 140 2.77 24.67 1.87
N LYS A 141 2.03 25.74 1.62
CA LYS A 141 2.51 26.90 0.88
C LYS A 141 3.24 27.85 1.82
#